data_010a177219b2302873a4e3a19ed2ef47
#
_entry.id   010a177219b2302873a4e3a19ed2ef47
#
_cell.length_a   1.000
_cell.length_b   1.000
_cell.length_c   1.000
_cell.angle_alpha   90.00
_cell.angle_beta   90.00
_cell.angle_gamma   90.00
#
_symmetry.space_group_name_H-M   'P 1'
#
loop_
_entity.id
_entity.type
_entity.pdbx_description
1 polymer ?
#
loop_
_entity_poly.entity_id
_entity_poly.type
_entity_poly.pdbx_seq_one_letter_code
_entity_poly.pdbx_strand_id
1 'polypeptide(L)'
;MLPYVTAMRSTLIVVALLLLTGCGELKTPSGPDGGGDPIDQSATLTRVQTEIFTPTCATIGCHDPLGQQSSLILSAGRTYAMTVDRPSVQIPSLDRVEPSDPAASYLYRKLTGSGITGDRMPQGRAPLTDAQLKLVRDWIRRGAPND
;
A
#
# COMPACT_ATOMS: atom_id res chain seq x y z
N MET A 1 26.86 59.63 -62.59
CA MET A 1 27.38 58.97 -61.39
C MET A 1 26.27 58.26 -60.75
N LEU A 2 26.12 56.95 -60.96
CA LEU A 2 25.13 56.10 -60.37
C LEU A 2 25.68 55.31 -59.18
N PRO A 3 25.01 55.18 -58.04
CA PRO A 3 25.42 54.25 -57.04
C PRO A 3 24.72 52.91 -57.23
N TYR A 4 25.43 51.87 -57.02
CA TYR A 4 25.06 50.46 -57.03
C TYR A 4 24.04 50.15 -55.93
N VAL A 5 22.95 49.50 -56.32
CA VAL A 5 22.01 48.90 -55.41
C VAL A 5 22.40 47.44 -55.22
N THR A 6 22.91 47.10 -54.04
CA THR A 6 23.22 45.73 -53.66
C THR A 6 21.97 45.03 -53.09
N ALA A 7 21.46 44.06 -53.82
CA ALA A 7 20.35 43.23 -53.38
C ALA A 7 20.81 42.25 -52.27
N MET A 8 20.32 42.43 -51.04
CA MET A 8 20.45 41.48 -49.93
C MET A 8 19.43 40.39 -50.13
N ARG A 9 19.89 39.19 -50.45
CA ARG A 9 19.10 37.95 -50.42
C ARG A 9 18.88 37.52 -48.98
N SER A 10 17.66 37.68 -48.46
CA SER A 10 17.23 37.11 -47.20
C SER A 10 17.06 35.59 -47.35
N THR A 11 17.98 34.86 -46.75
CA THR A 11 17.85 33.41 -46.60
C THR A 11 16.97 33.11 -45.38
N LEU A 12 15.73 32.73 -45.61
CA LEU A 12 14.82 32.24 -44.57
C LEU A 12 15.30 30.84 -44.10
N ILE A 13 15.92 30.78 -42.95
CA ILE A 13 16.20 29.55 -42.26
C ILE A 13 14.92 29.11 -41.52
N VAL A 14 14.21 28.16 -42.10
CA VAL A 14 13.10 27.48 -41.41
C VAL A 14 13.69 26.48 -40.42
N VAL A 15 13.77 26.89 -39.15
CA VAL A 15 14.09 25.97 -38.05
C VAL A 15 12.83 25.15 -37.72
N ALA A 16 12.81 23.92 -38.23
CA ALA A 16 11.79 22.96 -37.85
C ALA A 16 12.02 22.50 -36.40
N LEU A 17 11.28 23.04 -35.46
CA LEU A 17 11.29 22.64 -34.06
C LEU A 17 10.52 21.32 -33.95
N LEU A 18 11.21 20.19 -33.96
CA LEU A 18 10.68 18.87 -33.64
C LEU A 18 10.40 18.82 -32.15
N LEU A 19 9.13 19.04 -31.79
CA LEU A 19 8.61 18.74 -30.45
C LEU A 19 8.52 17.23 -30.28
N LEU A 20 9.54 16.63 -29.67
CA LEU A 20 9.51 15.29 -29.14
C LEU A 20 8.63 15.33 -27.86
N THR A 21 7.34 15.06 -28.02
CA THR A 21 6.46 14.73 -26.89
C THR A 21 6.78 13.32 -26.42
N GLY A 22 7.87 13.17 -25.67
CA GLY A 22 8.13 11.99 -24.91
C GLY A 22 7.19 11.97 -23.71
N CYS A 23 6.05 11.27 -23.81
CA CYS A 23 5.33 10.80 -22.61
C CYS A 23 6.23 9.79 -21.90
N GLY A 24 7.12 10.28 -21.06
CA GLY A 24 7.84 9.47 -20.10
C GLY A 24 6.82 8.98 -19.07
N GLU A 25 6.50 7.71 -19.16
CA GLU A 25 5.78 7.00 -18.08
C GLU A 25 6.64 7.12 -16.83
N LEU A 26 6.18 7.92 -15.87
CA LEU A 26 6.82 8.03 -14.55
C LEU A 26 6.66 6.68 -13.85
N LYS A 27 7.66 5.82 -14.04
CA LYS A 27 7.78 4.59 -13.29
C LYS A 27 7.97 4.96 -11.82
N THR A 28 6.90 4.86 -11.04
CA THR A 28 6.95 5.03 -9.59
C THR A 28 8.00 4.07 -9.01
N PRO A 29 8.92 4.55 -8.16
CA PRO A 29 9.91 3.67 -7.55
C PRO A 29 9.19 2.59 -6.74
N SER A 30 9.55 1.34 -7.02
CA SER A 30 9.11 0.19 -6.21
C SER A 30 9.67 0.37 -4.80
N GLY A 31 8.81 0.59 -3.83
CA GLY A 31 9.19 0.58 -2.43
C GLY A 31 9.73 -0.79 -1.99
N PRO A 32 10.37 -0.90 -0.83
CA PRO A 32 10.97 -2.14 -0.32
C PRO A 32 9.97 -3.29 -0.11
N ASP A 33 8.68 -3.03 -0.22
CA ASP A 33 7.56 -3.97 -0.12
C ASP A 33 7.20 -4.68 -1.44
N GLY A 34 8.01 -4.50 -2.50
CA GLY A 34 7.84 -5.18 -3.80
C GLY A 34 6.58 -4.78 -4.59
N GLY A 35 5.84 -3.78 -4.16
CA GLY A 35 4.60 -3.36 -4.77
C GLY A 35 4.74 -2.11 -5.63
N GLY A 36 5.12 -2.27 -6.89
CA GLY A 36 5.08 -1.17 -7.90
C GLY A 36 3.67 -0.75 -8.31
N ASP A 37 2.63 -1.36 -7.76
CA ASP A 37 1.24 -1.04 -8.07
C ASP A 37 0.80 0.29 -7.45
N PRO A 38 -0.04 1.07 -8.14
CA PRO A 38 -0.68 2.23 -7.56
C PRO A 38 -1.43 1.86 -6.26
N ILE A 39 -1.32 2.74 -5.25
CA ILE A 39 -2.06 2.57 -4.00
C ILE A 39 -3.54 2.81 -4.26
N ASP A 40 -4.38 1.85 -3.88
CA ASP A 40 -5.84 2.04 -3.91
C ASP A 40 -6.25 3.05 -2.82
N GLN A 41 -6.59 4.27 -3.21
CA GLN A 41 -7.00 5.32 -2.28
C GLN A 41 -8.34 5.01 -1.58
N SER A 42 -9.12 4.06 -2.08
CA SER A 42 -10.35 3.58 -1.44
C SER A 42 -10.12 2.47 -0.40
N ALA A 43 -8.86 2.06 -0.18
CA ALA A 43 -8.51 1.07 0.83
C ALA A 43 -8.60 1.69 2.24
N THR A 44 -9.79 1.75 2.80
CA THR A 44 -10.10 2.30 4.13
C THR A 44 -10.09 1.21 5.19
N LEU A 45 -9.92 1.59 6.48
CA LEU A 45 -10.10 0.64 7.59
C LEU A 45 -11.52 0.07 7.59
N THR A 46 -12.53 0.88 7.28
CA THR A 46 -13.92 0.43 7.19
C THR A 46 -14.07 -0.69 6.16
N ARG A 47 -13.44 -0.59 4.99
CA ARG A 47 -13.46 -1.67 3.98
C ARG A 47 -12.71 -2.91 4.46
N VAL A 48 -11.49 -2.74 4.98
CA VAL A 48 -10.70 -3.86 5.53
C VAL A 48 -11.47 -4.57 6.64
N GLN A 49 -12.14 -3.82 7.51
CA GLN A 49 -12.96 -4.35 8.59
C GLN A 49 -14.13 -5.18 8.05
N THR A 50 -14.89 -4.62 7.12
CA THR A 50 -16.12 -5.23 6.62
C THR A 50 -15.83 -6.43 5.71
N GLU A 51 -14.84 -6.30 4.83
CA GLU A 51 -14.55 -7.30 3.80
C GLU A 51 -13.64 -8.44 4.33
N ILE A 52 -12.82 -8.18 5.37
CA ILE A 52 -11.79 -9.12 5.82
C ILE A 52 -11.87 -9.40 7.32
N PHE A 53 -11.68 -8.39 8.19
CA PHE A 53 -11.47 -8.66 9.60
C PHE A 53 -12.72 -9.22 10.27
N THR A 54 -13.89 -8.65 10.03
CA THR A 54 -15.13 -9.13 10.63
C THR A 54 -15.48 -10.55 10.19
N PRO A 55 -15.54 -10.89 8.89
CA PRO A 55 -15.97 -12.24 8.47
C PRO A 55 -14.90 -13.31 8.65
N THR A 56 -13.61 -12.94 8.73
CA THR A 56 -12.53 -13.92 8.62
C THR A 56 -11.69 -14.01 9.89
N CYS A 57 -11.45 -12.90 10.57
CA CYS A 57 -10.48 -12.81 11.67
C CYS A 57 -11.16 -12.67 13.05
N ALA A 58 -12.18 -11.80 13.17
CA ALA A 58 -12.89 -11.53 14.41
C ALA A 58 -14.01 -12.56 14.67
N THR A 59 -13.77 -13.81 14.29
CA THR A 59 -14.72 -14.92 14.51
C THR A 59 -14.57 -15.47 15.93
N ILE A 60 -15.63 -16.12 16.42
CA ILE A 60 -15.69 -16.68 17.79
C ILE A 60 -14.47 -17.57 18.07
N GLY A 61 -13.78 -17.28 19.18
CA GLY A 61 -12.60 -18.02 19.62
C GLY A 61 -11.30 -17.63 18.93
N CYS A 62 -11.34 -16.68 17.98
CA CYS A 62 -10.15 -16.16 17.30
C CYS A 62 -9.81 -14.75 17.81
N HIS A 63 -9.95 -13.71 16.98
CA HIS A 63 -9.64 -12.33 17.35
C HIS A 63 -10.91 -11.52 17.67
N ASP A 64 -11.91 -12.18 18.24
CA ASP A 64 -13.10 -11.56 18.82
C ASP A 64 -12.87 -11.18 20.30
N PRO A 65 -13.78 -10.45 20.96
CA PRO A 65 -13.61 -10.05 22.37
C PRO A 65 -13.51 -11.20 23.37
N LEU A 66 -13.99 -12.40 23.03
CA LEU A 66 -13.92 -13.58 23.89
C LEU A 66 -12.66 -14.42 23.64
N GLY A 67 -12.26 -14.58 22.37
CA GLY A 67 -11.10 -15.38 21.99
C GLY A 67 -9.77 -14.68 22.25
N GLN A 68 -9.66 -13.43 21.87
CA GLN A 68 -8.50 -12.55 22.06
C GLN A 68 -7.15 -13.22 21.81
N GLN A 69 -7.06 -14.08 20.78
CA GLN A 69 -5.82 -14.78 20.47
C GLN A 69 -4.64 -13.81 20.30
N SER A 70 -3.52 -14.09 20.99
CA SER A 70 -2.35 -13.21 21.07
C SER A 70 -2.69 -11.79 21.59
N SER A 71 -3.65 -11.66 22.49
CA SER A 71 -4.14 -10.39 23.05
C SER A 71 -4.53 -9.39 21.94
N LEU A 72 -5.09 -9.88 20.83
CA LEU A 72 -5.49 -9.07 19.68
C LEU A 72 -7.00 -9.22 19.45
N ILE A 73 -7.69 -8.07 19.37
CA ILE A 73 -9.11 -7.98 19.03
C ILE A 73 -9.22 -7.23 17.70
N LEU A 74 -9.84 -7.89 16.71
CA LEU A 74 -10.07 -7.34 15.37
C LEU A 74 -11.56 -7.07 15.10
N SER A 75 -12.36 -6.93 16.14
CA SER A 75 -13.77 -6.54 16.02
C SER A 75 -13.91 -5.06 15.67
N ALA A 76 -14.97 -4.71 14.94
CA ALA A 76 -15.28 -3.33 14.57
C ALA A 76 -15.23 -2.38 15.78
N GLY A 77 -14.65 -1.20 15.57
CA GLY A 77 -14.43 -0.20 16.62
C GLY A 77 -13.26 -0.48 17.58
N ARG A 78 -12.63 -1.67 17.49
CA ARG A 78 -11.46 -2.01 18.32
C ARG A 78 -10.18 -2.17 17.53
N THR A 79 -10.27 -2.54 16.27
CA THR A 79 -9.14 -2.89 15.41
C THR A 79 -8.06 -1.81 15.41
N TYR A 80 -8.41 -0.56 15.15
CA TYR A 80 -7.43 0.53 15.08
C TYR A 80 -6.57 0.63 16.34
N ALA A 81 -7.22 0.80 17.49
CA ALA A 81 -6.53 0.96 18.77
C ALA A 81 -5.73 -0.29 19.20
N MET A 82 -6.07 -1.46 18.65
CA MET A 82 -5.40 -2.72 18.97
C MET A 82 -4.25 -3.05 18.01
N THR A 83 -4.14 -2.34 16.88
CA THR A 83 -3.18 -2.71 15.83
C THR A 83 -2.19 -1.61 15.47
N VAL A 84 -2.65 -0.38 15.26
CA VAL A 84 -1.80 0.71 14.74
C VAL A 84 -0.90 1.25 15.85
N ASP A 85 0.41 1.33 15.56
CA ASP A 85 1.45 1.73 16.53
C ASP A 85 1.39 0.91 17.83
N ARG A 86 1.15 -0.40 17.71
CA ARG A 86 1.07 -1.32 18.86
C ARG A 86 2.04 -2.49 18.69
N PRO A 87 3.00 -2.66 19.60
CA PRO A 87 3.95 -3.76 19.55
C PRO A 87 3.24 -5.13 19.46
N SER A 88 3.77 -6.00 18.60
CA SER A 88 3.33 -7.38 18.55
C SER A 88 3.81 -8.14 19.79
N VAL A 89 2.94 -8.98 20.36
CA VAL A 89 3.35 -9.86 21.49
C VAL A 89 4.27 -10.99 21.05
N GLN A 90 4.25 -11.38 19.78
CA GLN A 90 5.08 -12.47 19.25
C GLN A 90 6.47 -11.98 18.79
N ILE A 91 6.56 -10.77 18.26
CA ILE A 91 7.82 -10.12 17.87
C ILE A 91 7.75 -8.65 18.32
N PRO A 92 8.12 -8.35 19.57
CA PRO A 92 7.94 -7.01 20.14
C PRO A 92 8.74 -5.88 19.48
N SER A 93 9.70 -6.22 18.63
CA SER A 93 10.44 -5.25 17.80
C SER A 93 9.68 -4.80 16.55
N LEU A 94 8.50 -5.36 16.30
CA LEU A 94 7.61 -4.97 15.20
C LEU A 94 6.28 -4.54 15.76
N ASP A 95 5.70 -3.50 15.19
CA ASP A 95 4.32 -3.17 15.47
C ASP A 95 3.36 -4.12 14.76
N ARG A 96 2.17 -4.28 15.32
CA ARG A 96 1.10 -5.04 14.67
C ARG A 96 0.77 -4.43 13.33
N VAL A 97 0.66 -3.11 13.27
CA VAL A 97 0.58 -2.31 12.04
C VAL A 97 1.49 -1.11 12.20
N GLU A 98 2.53 -1.07 11.39
CA GLU A 98 3.41 0.09 11.22
C GLU A 98 2.84 0.97 10.11
N PRO A 99 2.40 2.21 10.38
CA PRO A 99 1.87 3.10 9.37
C PRO A 99 2.83 3.29 8.20
N SER A 100 2.31 3.20 6.99
CA SER A 100 3.02 3.33 5.71
C SER A 100 3.99 2.19 5.36
N ASP A 101 4.22 1.22 6.28
CA ASP A 101 5.15 0.11 6.05
C ASP A 101 4.49 -1.26 6.25
N PRO A 102 3.95 -1.88 5.19
CA PRO A 102 3.43 -3.25 5.26
C PRO A 102 4.50 -4.28 5.64
N ALA A 103 5.76 -4.07 5.22
CA ALA A 103 6.83 -5.03 5.49
C ALA A 103 7.25 -5.03 6.97
N ALA A 104 7.14 -3.90 7.67
CA ALA A 104 7.33 -3.80 9.11
C ALA A 104 6.06 -4.15 9.92
N SER A 105 4.91 -4.26 9.27
CA SER A 105 3.63 -4.58 9.92
C SER A 105 3.50 -6.08 10.19
N TYR A 106 3.57 -6.48 11.47
CA TYR A 106 3.53 -7.90 11.81
C TYR A 106 2.19 -8.57 11.45
N LEU A 107 1.07 -7.84 11.53
CA LEU A 107 -0.23 -8.32 11.06
C LEU A 107 -0.19 -8.69 9.58
N TYR A 108 0.40 -7.85 8.72
CA TYR A 108 0.52 -8.15 7.30
C TYR A 108 1.44 -9.35 7.04
N ARG A 109 2.54 -9.47 7.78
CA ARG A 109 3.41 -10.66 7.73
C ARG A 109 2.64 -11.94 8.10
N LYS A 110 1.79 -11.88 9.13
CA LYS A 110 0.93 -13.01 9.52
C LYS A 110 -0.03 -13.43 8.41
N LEU A 111 -0.53 -12.49 7.61
CA LEU A 111 -1.41 -12.78 6.47
C LEU A 111 -0.66 -13.39 5.29
N THR A 112 0.57 -12.95 5.03
CA THR A 112 1.41 -13.45 3.92
C THR A 112 2.21 -14.71 4.29
N GLY A 113 2.47 -14.92 5.58
CA GLY A 113 3.30 -16.03 6.06
C GLY A 113 4.80 -15.74 6.04
N SER A 114 5.22 -14.49 5.84
CA SER A 114 6.64 -14.14 5.70
C SER A 114 7.24 -13.64 7.03
N GLY A 115 8.31 -14.28 7.51
CA GLY A 115 9.06 -13.84 8.70
C GLY A 115 8.20 -13.82 9.97
N ILE A 116 7.43 -14.89 10.21
CA ILE A 116 6.48 -14.99 11.32
C ILE A 116 6.89 -16.05 12.33
N THR A 117 6.35 -15.94 13.55
CA THR A 117 6.36 -16.98 14.57
C THR A 117 5.01 -17.70 14.56
N GLY A 118 5.04 -19.04 14.56
CA GLY A 118 3.83 -19.87 14.49
C GLY A 118 3.15 -19.82 13.13
N ASP A 119 1.85 -20.12 13.08
CA ASP A 119 1.12 -20.32 11.84
C ASP A 119 0.75 -19.03 11.14
N ARG A 120 0.61 -19.13 9.81
CA ARG A 120 0.03 -18.06 9.01
C ARG A 120 -1.45 -17.87 9.33
N MET A 121 -1.94 -16.65 9.21
CA MET A 121 -3.35 -16.31 9.40
C MET A 121 -4.10 -16.20 8.07
N PRO A 122 -5.38 -16.58 8.04
CA PRO A 122 -6.17 -17.20 9.11
C PRO A 122 -5.73 -18.65 9.36
N GLN A 123 -5.56 -19.01 10.64
CA GLN A 123 -5.12 -20.36 11.00
C GLN A 123 -6.21 -21.38 10.67
N GLY A 124 -5.81 -22.51 10.05
CA GLY A 124 -6.72 -23.61 9.72
C GLY A 124 -7.75 -23.27 8.63
N ARG A 125 -7.61 -22.14 7.93
CA ARG A 125 -8.51 -21.70 6.84
C ARG A 125 -7.72 -21.40 5.58
N ALA A 126 -8.43 -21.22 4.46
CA ALA A 126 -7.82 -20.75 3.22
C ALA A 126 -7.12 -19.41 3.43
N PRO A 127 -5.97 -19.20 2.77
CA PRO A 127 -5.31 -17.90 2.74
C PRO A 127 -6.24 -16.80 2.23
N LEU A 128 -5.94 -15.56 2.60
CA LEU A 128 -6.56 -14.42 1.94
C LEU A 128 -6.18 -14.42 0.45
N THR A 129 -7.10 -13.98 -0.39
CA THR A 129 -6.85 -13.77 -1.82
C THR A 129 -5.87 -12.60 -2.03
N ASP A 130 -5.24 -12.55 -3.20
CA ASP A 130 -4.35 -11.44 -3.55
C ASP A 130 -5.05 -10.08 -3.49
N ALA A 131 -6.33 -10.03 -3.87
CA ALA A 131 -7.14 -8.81 -3.77
C ALA A 131 -7.35 -8.36 -2.30
N GLN A 132 -7.59 -9.32 -1.40
CA GLN A 132 -7.74 -9.03 0.03
C GLN A 132 -6.40 -8.61 0.65
N LEU A 133 -5.31 -9.28 0.30
CA LEU A 133 -3.96 -8.90 0.73
C LEU A 133 -3.60 -7.50 0.23
N LYS A 134 -3.94 -7.20 -1.04
CA LYS A 134 -3.74 -5.87 -1.60
C LYS A 134 -4.53 -4.81 -0.83
N LEU A 135 -5.78 -5.07 -0.48
CA LEU A 135 -6.62 -4.14 0.27
C LEU A 135 -6.00 -3.79 1.64
N VAL A 136 -5.53 -4.79 2.38
CA VAL A 136 -4.85 -4.55 3.68
C VAL A 136 -3.54 -3.81 3.46
N ARG A 137 -2.74 -4.22 2.48
CA ARG A 137 -1.47 -3.56 2.14
C ARG A 137 -1.66 -2.09 1.82
N ASP A 138 -2.63 -1.78 0.99
CA ASP A 138 -2.85 -0.42 0.52
C ASP A 138 -3.42 0.48 1.64
N TRP A 139 -4.26 -0.05 2.53
CA TRP A 139 -4.65 0.65 3.75
C TRP A 139 -3.43 1.00 4.61
N ILE A 140 -2.51 0.05 4.83
CA ILE A 140 -1.27 0.30 5.58
C ILE A 140 -0.42 1.35 4.85
N ARG A 141 -0.22 1.22 3.53
CA ARG A 141 0.57 2.18 2.73
C ARG A 141 0.00 3.60 2.73
N ARG A 142 -1.30 3.76 2.92
CA ARG A 142 -1.95 5.06 3.13
C ARG A 142 -1.66 5.67 4.52
N GLY A 143 -0.89 5.00 5.37
CA GLY A 143 -0.63 5.42 6.75
C GLY A 143 -1.59 4.79 7.75
N ALA A 144 -2.27 3.72 7.39
CA ALA A 144 -3.24 2.99 8.22
C ALA A 144 -4.27 3.92 8.91
N PRO A 145 -4.96 4.82 8.20
CA PRO A 145 -5.89 5.77 8.83
C PRO A 145 -7.08 5.05 9.48
N ASN A 146 -7.67 5.72 10.48
CA ASN A 146 -8.90 5.26 11.14
C ASN A 146 -10.13 5.83 10.42
N ASP A 147 -10.40 5.36 9.19
CA ASP A 147 -11.39 5.91 8.25
C ASP A 147 -12.44 4.87 7.77
#